data_dc6946e5248ab1dfc000771e0f20a935
#
_entry.id   dc6946e5248ab1dfc000771e0f20a935
#
_cell.length_a   1.000
_cell.length_b   1.000
_cell.length_c   1.000
_cell.angle_alpha   90.00
_cell.angle_beta   90.00
_cell.angle_gamma   90.00
#
_symmetry.space_group_name_H-M   'P 1'
#
loop_
_entity.id
_entity.type
_entity.pdbx_description
1 polymer ?
#
loop_
_entity_poly.entity_id
_entity_poly.type
_entity_poly.pdbx_seq_one_letter_code
_entity_poly.pdbx_strand_id
1 'polypeptide(L)'
;IYLKLQKGKNIKNIKNFFEKKNYTFLKILKANKIPEIKDVVGTNYCFFNIFPDRIKDRIIIISVIDNLIKGAAGQAIQNMNLKYNFKEDEGLNFNPIFP
;
A
#
# COMPACT_ATOMS: atom_id res chain seq x y z
N ILE A 1 -9.98 -5.59 3.76
CA ILE A 1 -10.33 -4.77 4.94
C ILE A 1 -11.64 -4.06 4.65
N TYR A 2 -12.60 -4.14 5.58
CA TYR A 2 -13.88 -3.43 5.50
C TYR A 2 -13.89 -2.29 6.50
N LEU A 3 -14.19 -1.08 6.05
CA LEU A 3 -14.22 0.12 6.89
C LEU A 3 -15.50 0.91 6.65
N LYS A 4 -16.03 1.50 7.71
CA LYS A 4 -17.13 2.45 7.62
C LYS A 4 -16.58 3.87 7.46
N LEU A 5 -17.09 4.59 6.48
CA LEU A 5 -16.75 5.99 6.28
C LEU A 5 -17.38 6.88 7.35
N GLN A 6 -16.65 7.88 7.78
CA GLN A 6 -17.22 8.96 8.59
C GLN A 6 -18.20 9.81 7.78
N LYS A 7 -19.17 10.38 8.44
CA LYS A 7 -20.16 11.27 7.81
C LYS A 7 -19.45 12.39 7.01
N GLY A 8 -19.90 12.60 5.77
CA GLY A 8 -19.35 13.61 4.88
C GLY A 8 -18.07 13.25 4.18
N LYS A 9 -17.54 12.05 4.39
CA LYS A 9 -16.34 11.53 3.68
C LYS A 9 -16.73 10.57 2.57
N ASN A 10 -15.92 10.51 1.52
CA ASN A 10 -16.12 9.60 0.39
C ASN A 10 -14.77 8.99 -0.05
N ILE A 11 -14.85 8.00 -0.94
CA ILE A 11 -13.66 7.30 -1.47
C ILE A 11 -12.68 8.28 -2.12
N LYS A 12 -13.18 9.26 -2.89
CA LYS A 12 -12.34 10.25 -3.58
C LYS A 12 -11.49 11.06 -2.60
N ASN A 13 -12.04 11.45 -1.45
CA ASN A 13 -11.28 12.15 -0.40
C ASN A 13 -10.11 11.30 0.10
N ILE A 14 -10.33 10.01 0.35
CA ILE A 14 -9.31 9.11 0.87
C ILE A 14 -8.24 8.84 -0.19
N LYS A 15 -8.63 8.58 -1.43
CA LYS A 15 -7.69 8.40 -2.54
C LYS A 15 -6.78 9.61 -2.73
N ASN A 16 -7.36 10.82 -2.75
CA ASN A 16 -6.60 12.05 -2.86
C ASN A 16 -5.60 12.25 -1.72
N PHE A 17 -5.99 11.89 -0.50
CA PHE A 17 -5.10 11.94 0.66
C PHE A 17 -3.85 11.07 0.44
N PHE A 18 -4.02 9.82 0.05
CA PHE A 18 -2.89 8.91 -0.15
C PHE A 18 -2.04 9.27 -1.38
N GLU A 19 -2.64 9.76 -2.45
CA GLU A 19 -1.90 10.24 -3.63
C GLU A 19 -0.99 11.43 -3.28
N LYS A 20 -1.48 12.37 -2.47
CA LYS A 20 -0.71 13.54 -2.03
C LYS A 20 0.43 13.18 -1.07
N LYS A 21 0.23 12.20 -0.18
CA LYS A 21 1.24 11.81 0.82
C LYS A 21 2.47 11.17 0.21
N ASN A 22 2.33 10.46 -0.89
CA ASN A 22 3.45 9.83 -1.62
C ASN A 22 4.41 9.04 -0.70
N TYR A 23 3.88 8.15 0.12
CA TYR A 23 4.70 7.28 0.96
C TYR A 23 5.66 6.43 0.14
N THR A 24 6.85 6.13 0.70
CA THR A 24 7.92 5.40 0.01
C THR A 24 7.46 4.04 -0.50
N PHE A 25 6.87 3.22 0.36
CA PHE A 25 6.49 1.83 0.02
C PHE A 25 4.98 1.57 0.01
N LEU A 26 4.16 2.51 0.38
CA LEU A 26 2.71 2.38 0.34
C LEU A 26 2.16 3.15 -0.86
N LYS A 27 1.61 2.44 -1.82
CA LYS A 27 1.12 3.03 -3.08
C LYS A 27 -0.35 2.70 -3.32
N ILE A 28 -1.14 3.73 -3.54
CA ILE A 28 -2.51 3.55 -4.02
C ILE A 28 -2.51 3.45 -5.55
N LEU A 29 -3.25 2.48 -6.07
CA LEU A 29 -3.37 2.29 -7.52
C LEU A 29 -4.34 3.28 -8.13
N LYS A 30 -4.10 3.63 -9.39
CA LYS A 30 -4.95 4.56 -10.13
C LYS A 30 -6.27 3.91 -10.54
N ALA A 31 -7.29 4.74 -10.68
CA ALA A 31 -8.65 4.34 -11.10
C ALA A 31 -9.17 3.17 -10.26
N ASN A 32 -9.74 2.16 -10.90
CA ASN A 32 -10.30 0.97 -10.23
C ASN A 32 -9.41 -0.27 -10.44
N LYS A 33 -8.09 -0.08 -10.61
CA LYS A 33 -7.17 -1.21 -10.76
C LYS A 33 -7.15 -2.02 -9.47
N ILE A 34 -7.36 -3.33 -9.60
CA ILE A 34 -7.25 -4.28 -8.48
C ILE A 34 -5.77 -4.61 -8.29
N PRO A 35 -5.23 -4.53 -7.06
CA PRO A 35 -3.86 -4.93 -6.79
C PRO A 35 -3.67 -6.43 -7.01
N GLU A 36 -2.56 -6.80 -7.64
CA GLU A 36 -2.21 -8.20 -7.90
C GLU A 36 -0.84 -8.52 -7.30
N ILE A 37 -0.66 -9.74 -6.82
CA ILE A 37 0.60 -10.19 -6.19
C ILE A 37 1.79 -10.01 -7.13
N LYS A 38 1.61 -10.25 -8.43
CA LYS A 38 2.67 -10.05 -9.45
C LYS A 38 3.24 -8.63 -9.46
N ASP A 39 2.47 -7.64 -9.01
CA ASP A 39 2.91 -6.24 -8.99
C ASP A 39 3.94 -5.98 -7.86
N VAL A 40 4.02 -6.85 -6.86
CA VAL A 40 4.84 -6.63 -5.64
C VAL A 40 5.85 -7.73 -5.34
N VAL A 41 5.80 -8.87 -6.03
CA VAL A 41 6.72 -10.00 -5.80
C VAL A 41 8.18 -9.56 -5.85
N GLY A 42 8.95 -9.88 -4.81
CA GLY A 42 10.34 -9.50 -4.66
C GLY A 42 10.58 -8.06 -4.23
N THR A 43 9.54 -7.33 -3.85
CA THR A 43 9.66 -5.91 -3.46
C THR A 43 9.18 -5.65 -2.04
N ASN A 44 9.57 -4.50 -1.49
CA ASN A 44 9.05 -4.02 -0.21
C ASN A 44 7.79 -3.15 -0.34
N TYR A 45 7.15 -3.13 -1.50
CA TYR A 45 5.94 -2.34 -1.71
C TYR A 45 4.70 -3.01 -1.10
N CYS A 46 3.79 -2.16 -0.65
CA CYS A 46 2.40 -2.50 -0.40
C CYS A 46 1.55 -1.71 -1.39
N PHE A 47 0.92 -2.39 -2.33
CA PHE A 47 -0.04 -1.78 -3.25
C PHE A 47 -1.45 -2.01 -2.73
N PHE A 48 -2.29 -0.99 -2.83
CA PHE A 48 -3.67 -1.10 -2.41
C PHE A 48 -4.60 -0.25 -3.28
N ASN A 49 -5.87 -0.54 -3.20
CA ASN A 49 -6.91 0.32 -3.75
C ASN A 49 -8.19 0.22 -2.91
N ILE A 50 -9.08 1.17 -3.13
CA ILE A 50 -10.28 1.36 -2.33
C ILE A 50 -11.48 1.26 -3.26
N PHE A 51 -12.46 0.45 -2.85
CA PHE A 51 -13.67 0.18 -3.62
C PHE A 51 -14.92 0.44 -2.78
N PRO A 52 -16.03 0.86 -3.41
CA PRO A 52 -17.29 0.95 -2.71
C PRO A 52 -17.78 -0.45 -2.36
N ASP A 53 -18.42 -0.57 -1.20
CA ASP A 53 -19.20 -1.76 -0.86
C ASP A 53 -20.67 -1.55 -1.28
N ARG A 54 -21.40 -2.64 -1.38
CA ARG A 54 -22.86 -2.60 -1.57
C ARG A 54 -23.60 -2.01 -0.37
N ILE A 55 -22.98 -2.01 0.82
CA ILE A 55 -23.54 -1.38 2.03
C ILE A 55 -23.13 0.08 2.02
N LYS A 56 -24.12 0.97 2.21
CA LYS A 56 -23.92 2.41 2.27
C LYS A 56 -22.86 2.78 3.32
N ASP A 57 -22.01 3.74 2.97
CA ASP A 57 -20.96 4.28 3.83
C ASP A 57 -19.89 3.25 4.28
N ARG A 58 -19.86 2.07 3.67
CA ARG A 58 -18.82 1.07 3.87
C ARG A 58 -17.96 0.96 2.63
N ILE A 59 -16.64 0.86 2.85
CA ILE A 59 -15.65 0.69 1.78
C ILE A 59 -14.88 -0.60 1.98
N ILE A 60 -14.32 -1.08 0.88
CA ILE A 60 -13.44 -2.25 0.84
C ILE A 60 -12.06 -1.78 0.43
N ILE A 61 -11.05 -2.08 1.25
CA ILE A 61 -9.65 -1.90 0.89
C ILE A 61 -9.07 -3.27 0.54
N ILE A 62 -8.53 -3.38 -0.67
CA ILE A 62 -7.77 -4.55 -1.12
C ILE A 62 -6.31 -4.14 -1.16
N SER A 63 -5.45 -4.92 -0.53
CA SER A 63 -4.00 -4.68 -0.52
C SER A 63 -3.24 -5.97 -0.81
N VAL A 64 -2.05 -5.82 -1.39
CA VAL A 64 -1.13 -6.92 -1.68
C VAL A 64 0.28 -6.56 -1.25
N ILE A 65 0.97 -7.53 -0.73
CA ILE A 65 2.39 -7.45 -0.34
C ILE A 65 3.10 -8.76 -0.72
N ASP A 66 4.42 -8.70 -0.87
CA ASP A 66 5.24 -9.89 -0.77
C ASP A 66 5.42 -10.24 0.71
N ASN A 67 4.90 -11.39 1.11
CA ASN A 67 4.91 -11.79 2.53
C ASN A 67 6.32 -12.01 3.09
N LEU A 68 7.29 -12.40 2.25
CA LEU A 68 8.68 -12.65 2.67
C LEU A 68 9.51 -11.37 2.74
N ILE A 69 9.16 -10.36 1.95
CA ILE A 69 9.86 -9.07 1.92
C ILE A 69 9.12 -8.06 2.80
N LYS A 70 8.04 -7.48 2.31
CA LYS A 70 7.28 -6.46 3.07
C LYS A 70 6.65 -7.04 4.34
N GLY A 71 6.21 -8.28 4.30
CA GLY A 71 5.62 -8.96 5.45
C GLY A 71 6.64 -9.47 6.48
N ALA A 72 7.94 -9.45 6.18
CA ALA A 72 8.99 -10.01 7.04
C ALA A 72 10.28 -9.19 6.99
N ALA A 73 11.29 -9.67 6.25
CA ALA A 73 12.64 -9.10 6.25
C ALA A 73 12.69 -7.64 5.78
N GLY A 74 11.94 -7.28 4.74
CA GLY A 74 11.93 -5.92 4.20
C GLY A 74 11.36 -4.91 5.19
N GLN A 75 10.30 -5.27 5.92
CA GLN A 75 9.76 -4.40 6.97
C GLN A 75 10.74 -4.22 8.12
N ALA A 76 11.47 -5.27 8.50
CA ALA A 76 12.50 -5.17 9.53
C ALA A 76 13.63 -4.22 9.13
N ILE A 77 14.12 -4.31 7.89
CA ILE A 77 15.15 -3.40 7.35
C ILE A 77 14.61 -1.96 7.27
N GLN A 78 13.39 -1.77 6.80
CA GLN A 78 12.76 -0.44 6.74
C GLN A 78 12.68 0.19 8.14
N ASN A 79 12.26 -0.56 9.14
CA ASN A 79 12.20 -0.09 10.54
C ASN A 79 13.59 0.26 11.08
N MET A 80 14.61 -0.54 10.77
CA MET A 80 16.00 -0.27 11.13
C MET A 80 16.48 1.04 10.48
N ASN A 81 16.22 1.22 9.19
CA ASN A 81 16.59 2.44 8.46
C ASN A 81 16.01 3.68 9.13
N LEU A 82 14.71 3.64 9.47
CA LEU A 82 14.05 4.75 10.16
C LEU A 82 14.62 5.00 11.56
N LYS A 83 14.88 3.94 12.31
CA LYS A 83 15.41 4.05 13.67
C LYS A 83 16.81 4.67 13.71
N TYR A 84 17.66 4.32 12.76
CA TYR A 84 19.06 4.78 12.72
C TYR A 84 19.29 5.95 11.76
N ASN A 85 18.21 6.60 11.28
CA ASN A 85 18.26 7.74 10.37
C ASN A 85 18.99 7.45 9.03
N PHE A 86 18.93 6.20 8.57
CA PHE A 86 19.29 5.87 7.20
C PHE A 86 18.15 6.28 6.26
N LYS A 87 18.43 6.32 4.96
CA LYS A 87 17.39 6.47 3.96
C LYS A 87 16.39 5.32 4.08
N GLU A 88 15.08 5.63 4.13
CA GLU A 88 14.03 4.63 4.38
C GLU A 88 14.11 3.41 3.47
N ASP A 89 14.48 3.62 2.21
CA ASP A 89 14.57 2.59 1.18
C ASP A 89 16.00 2.02 0.99
N GLU A 90 16.95 2.34 1.86
CA GLU A 90 18.30 1.81 1.79
C GLU A 90 18.32 0.28 1.82
N GLY A 91 18.89 -0.33 0.77
CA GLY A 91 18.91 -1.79 0.61
C GLY A 91 17.57 -2.43 0.22
N LEU A 92 16.54 -1.64 -0.10
CA LEU A 92 15.18 -2.12 -0.39
C LEU A 92 14.67 -1.74 -1.79
N ASN A 93 15.50 -1.18 -2.64
CA ASN A 93 15.15 -0.75 -3.98
C ASN A 93 15.18 -1.92 -4.97
N PHE A 94 14.17 -2.76 -4.91
CA PHE A 94 14.01 -3.90 -5.82
C PHE A 94 12.88 -3.67 -6.81
N ASN A 95 13.06 -4.16 -8.03
CA ASN A 95 11.99 -4.27 -8.99
C ASN A 95 11.23 -5.59 -8.82
N PRO A 96 9.95 -5.65 -9.19
CA PRO A 96 9.21 -6.91 -9.17
C PRO A 96 9.93 -7.99 -10.00
N ILE A 97 10.03 -9.21 -9.43
CA ILE A 97 10.71 -10.33 -10.07
C ILE A 97 9.79 -11.02 -11.09
N PHE A 98 8.49 -10.82 -10.96
CA PHE A 98 7.52 -11.48 -11.83
C PHE A 98 7.60 -10.92 -13.25
N PRO A 99 7.78 -11.78 -14.25
CA PRO A 99 7.76 -11.36 -15.65
C PRO A 99 6.38 -10.96 -16.14
#